data_55928d13c590f1e0381507a4f81788be
#
_entry.id   55928d13c590f1e0381507a4f81788be
#
_cell.length_a   1.000
_cell.length_b   1.000
_cell.length_c   1.000
_cell.angle_alpha   90.00
_cell.angle_beta   90.00
_cell.angle_gamma   90.00
#
_symmetry.space_group_name_H-M   'P 1'
#
loop_
_entity.id
_entity.type
_entity.pdbx_description
1 polymer ?
#
loop_
_entity_poly.entity_id
_entity_poly.type
_entity_poly.pdbx_seq_one_letter_code
_entity_poly.pdbx_strand_id
1 'polypeptide(L)'
;MPFFEPVSEEYLSPEVRRLIEIARKRQVNPNLLSPHLLAMARHPRFLKGFVEVREELNPIPSRFGSGAFIAGMLIAHSVGCRACFALCRGTLAKVGFDEATLDSYCAAPANLPLAERERRMVEFTVRLACERGQLKPSDYREMEGAGFSKEDLLEMIGVAAFWNLATTIATAVGVGLAEE
;
A
#
# COMPACT_ATOMS: atom_id res chain seq x y z
N MET A 1 -6.34 -19.71 13.24
CA MET A 1 -6.15 -20.02 11.79
C MET A 1 -6.85 -18.97 10.94
N PRO A 2 -6.27 -18.52 9.82
CA PRO A 2 -6.98 -17.61 8.92
C PRO A 2 -8.23 -18.29 8.36
N PHE A 3 -9.33 -17.56 8.25
CA PHE A 3 -10.57 -18.10 7.67
C PHE A 3 -10.40 -18.53 6.19
N PHE A 4 -9.60 -17.76 5.45
CA PHE A 4 -9.24 -18.09 4.08
C PHE A 4 -7.85 -18.76 4.05
N GLU A 5 -7.82 -20.08 4.05
CA GLU A 5 -6.57 -20.81 3.90
C GLU A 5 -5.94 -20.53 2.53
N PRO A 6 -4.62 -20.26 2.49
CA PRO A 6 -3.90 -20.15 1.22
C PRO A 6 -4.02 -21.44 0.38
N VAL A 7 -4.22 -21.27 -0.92
CA VAL A 7 -4.17 -22.42 -1.84
C VAL A 7 -2.72 -22.85 -2.01
N SER A 8 -2.44 -24.15 -1.92
CA SER A 8 -1.10 -24.66 -2.23
C SER A 8 -0.72 -24.38 -3.69
N GLU A 9 0.52 -23.98 -3.92
CA GLU A 9 1.00 -23.61 -5.27
C GLU A 9 0.86 -24.76 -6.28
N GLU A 10 0.90 -26.01 -5.85
CA GLU A 10 0.73 -27.19 -6.70
C GLU A 10 -0.66 -27.27 -7.34
N TYR A 11 -1.70 -26.74 -6.66
CA TYR A 11 -3.09 -26.77 -7.13
C TYR A 11 -3.50 -25.51 -7.94
N LEU A 12 -2.56 -24.61 -8.21
CA LEU A 12 -2.85 -23.40 -8.98
C LEU A 12 -3.03 -23.72 -10.47
N SER A 13 -4.10 -23.21 -11.07
CA SER A 13 -4.27 -23.24 -12.52
C SER A 13 -3.14 -22.45 -13.23
N PRO A 14 -2.86 -22.76 -14.51
CA PRO A 14 -1.84 -22.00 -15.27
C PRO A 14 -2.09 -20.49 -15.30
N GLU A 15 -3.36 -20.07 -15.42
CA GLU A 15 -3.75 -18.66 -15.41
C GLU A 15 -3.45 -18.01 -14.05
N VAL A 16 -3.87 -18.64 -12.96
CA VAL A 16 -3.62 -18.14 -11.59
C VAL A 16 -2.13 -18.09 -11.28
N ARG A 17 -1.39 -19.12 -11.70
CA ARG A 17 0.08 -19.13 -11.55
C ARG A 17 0.73 -17.94 -12.25
N ARG A 18 0.31 -17.63 -13.47
CA ARG A 18 0.81 -16.44 -14.21
C ARG A 18 0.52 -15.14 -13.48
N LEU A 19 -0.69 -14.95 -12.94
CA LEU A 19 -1.05 -13.76 -12.16
C LEU A 19 -0.17 -13.62 -10.91
N ILE A 20 0.05 -14.72 -10.21
CA ILE A 20 0.92 -14.76 -9.03
C ILE A 20 2.37 -14.43 -9.40
N GLU A 21 2.89 -14.92 -10.52
CA GLU A 21 4.22 -14.60 -11.01
C GLU A 21 4.38 -13.09 -11.30
N ILE A 22 3.38 -12.46 -11.90
CA ILE A 22 3.36 -11.01 -12.12
C ILE A 22 3.43 -10.29 -10.76
N ALA A 23 2.57 -10.67 -9.82
CA ALA A 23 2.55 -10.07 -8.49
C ALA A 23 3.86 -10.29 -7.71
N ARG A 24 4.49 -11.46 -7.85
CA ARG A 24 5.75 -11.85 -7.19
C ARG A 24 6.91 -10.94 -7.58
N LYS A 25 7.02 -10.55 -8.85
CA LYS A 25 8.11 -9.70 -9.34
C LYS A 25 8.23 -8.36 -8.64
N ARG A 26 7.13 -7.86 -8.07
CA ARG A 26 7.10 -6.59 -7.33
C ARG A 26 7.09 -6.75 -5.81
N GLN A 27 7.33 -7.95 -5.30
CA GLN A 27 7.44 -8.15 -3.86
C GLN A 27 8.86 -7.83 -3.36
N VAL A 28 8.93 -7.39 -2.11
CA VAL A 28 10.21 -7.13 -1.41
C VAL A 28 11.06 -8.39 -1.36
N ASN A 29 10.43 -9.56 -1.19
CA ASN A 29 11.07 -10.86 -1.30
C ASN A 29 10.29 -11.71 -2.32
N PRO A 30 10.78 -11.85 -3.57
CA PRO A 30 10.11 -12.62 -4.59
C PRO A 30 10.04 -14.13 -4.29
N ASN A 31 10.85 -14.62 -3.35
CA ASN A 31 10.83 -16.01 -2.92
C ASN A 31 9.75 -16.29 -1.87
N LEU A 32 9.19 -15.26 -1.25
CA LEU A 32 8.13 -15.39 -0.26
C LEU A 32 6.80 -14.97 -0.87
N LEU A 33 5.94 -15.95 -1.18
CA LEU A 33 4.62 -15.64 -1.68
C LEU A 33 3.74 -15.09 -0.56
N SER A 34 3.12 -13.97 -0.84
CA SER A 34 2.22 -13.34 0.13
C SER A 34 0.97 -14.20 0.35
N PRO A 35 0.66 -14.64 1.58
CA PRO A 35 -0.46 -15.54 1.85
C PRO A 35 -1.81 -15.00 1.33
N HIS A 36 -2.01 -13.68 1.30
CA HIS A 36 -3.25 -13.10 0.78
C HIS A 36 -3.41 -13.31 -0.74
N LEU A 37 -2.33 -13.36 -1.52
CA LEU A 37 -2.41 -13.69 -2.95
C LEU A 37 -2.84 -15.14 -3.15
N LEU A 38 -2.31 -16.06 -2.34
CA LEU A 38 -2.70 -17.47 -2.37
C LEU A 38 -4.15 -17.68 -1.89
N ALA A 39 -4.61 -16.91 -0.92
CA ALA A 39 -6.00 -16.94 -0.50
C ALA A 39 -6.94 -16.42 -1.62
N MET A 40 -6.56 -15.32 -2.31
CA MET A 40 -7.31 -14.80 -3.47
C MET A 40 -7.29 -15.75 -4.67
N ALA A 41 -6.34 -16.67 -4.76
CA ALA A 41 -6.29 -17.68 -5.83
C ALA A 41 -7.54 -18.56 -5.89
N ARG A 42 -8.31 -18.66 -4.79
CA ARG A 42 -9.63 -19.31 -4.77
C ARG A 42 -10.67 -18.62 -5.65
N HIS A 43 -10.44 -17.35 -6.00
CA HIS A 43 -11.30 -16.56 -6.88
C HIS A 43 -10.46 -15.87 -7.98
N PRO A 44 -10.12 -16.55 -9.07
CA PRO A 44 -9.18 -16.08 -10.09
C PRO A 44 -9.51 -14.70 -10.67
N ARG A 45 -10.80 -14.39 -10.88
CA ARG A 45 -11.24 -13.08 -11.35
C ARG A 45 -10.93 -11.96 -10.35
N PHE A 46 -11.10 -12.22 -9.06
CA PHE A 46 -10.76 -11.25 -8.01
C PHE A 46 -9.25 -11.02 -7.93
N LEU A 47 -8.47 -12.12 -7.95
CA LEU A 47 -7.01 -12.04 -8.00
C LEU A 47 -6.54 -11.24 -9.22
N LYS A 48 -7.12 -11.50 -10.40
CA LYS A 48 -6.80 -10.77 -11.62
C LYS A 48 -7.02 -9.27 -11.44
N GLY A 49 -8.21 -8.86 -11.00
CA GLY A 49 -8.53 -7.44 -10.76
C GLY A 49 -7.57 -6.77 -9.78
N PHE A 50 -7.23 -7.46 -8.69
CA PHE A 50 -6.26 -6.96 -7.72
C PHE A 50 -4.86 -6.78 -8.33
N VAL A 51 -4.40 -7.77 -9.11
CA VAL A 51 -3.08 -7.71 -9.76
C VAL A 51 -3.03 -6.58 -10.78
N GLU A 52 -4.08 -6.41 -11.60
CA GLU A 52 -4.18 -5.33 -12.59
C GLU A 52 -4.14 -3.95 -11.91
N VAL A 53 -4.98 -3.72 -10.89
CA VAL A 53 -4.95 -2.46 -10.13
C VAL A 53 -3.58 -2.22 -9.49
N ARG A 54 -2.97 -3.26 -8.96
CA ARG A 54 -1.63 -3.16 -8.38
C ARG A 54 -0.57 -2.79 -9.42
N GLU A 55 -0.63 -3.36 -10.62
CA GLU A 55 0.33 -3.05 -11.67
C GLU A 55 0.21 -1.61 -12.17
N GLU A 56 -1.02 -1.09 -12.28
CA GLU A 56 -1.31 0.25 -12.77
C GLU A 56 -1.12 1.34 -11.71
N LEU A 57 -1.57 1.09 -10.47
CA LEU A 57 -1.55 2.06 -9.38
C LEU A 57 -0.40 1.82 -8.38
N ASN A 58 0.47 0.83 -8.61
CA ASN A 58 1.59 0.60 -7.73
C ASN A 58 2.53 1.82 -7.74
N PRO A 59 2.86 2.36 -6.57
CA PRO A 59 3.71 3.54 -6.45
C PRO A 59 5.16 3.34 -6.95
N ILE A 60 5.51 2.22 -7.55
CA ILE A 60 6.84 1.98 -8.13
C ILE A 60 6.74 1.80 -9.65
N PRO A 61 7.34 2.67 -10.46
CA PRO A 61 8.03 3.91 -10.10
C PRO A 61 7.05 5.09 -10.06
N SER A 62 6.78 5.61 -8.86
CA SER A 62 5.99 6.82 -8.69
C SER A 62 6.89 8.05 -8.75
N ARG A 63 6.35 9.18 -9.20
CA ARG A 63 7.01 10.49 -9.11
C ARG A 63 7.28 10.91 -7.66
N PHE A 64 6.64 10.26 -6.72
CA PHE A 64 6.75 10.50 -5.30
C PHE A 64 7.77 9.60 -4.59
N GLY A 65 8.49 8.77 -5.33
CA GLY A 65 9.57 7.94 -4.79
C GLY A 65 9.16 7.18 -3.52
N SER A 66 9.93 7.35 -2.45
CA SER A 66 9.67 6.71 -1.15
C SER A 66 8.39 7.20 -0.48
N GLY A 67 7.93 8.41 -0.78
CA GLY A 67 6.74 9.01 -0.15
C GLY A 67 5.48 8.18 -0.32
N ALA A 68 5.32 7.48 -1.44
CA ALA A 68 4.18 6.58 -1.66
C ALA A 68 4.17 5.36 -0.71
N PHE A 69 5.36 4.84 -0.34
CA PHE A 69 5.48 3.77 0.66
C PHE A 69 5.38 4.30 2.08
N ILE A 70 5.87 5.52 2.35
CA ILE A 70 5.67 6.18 3.65
C ILE A 70 4.17 6.40 3.88
N ALA A 71 3.43 6.93 2.89
CA ALA A 71 1.98 7.04 2.95
C ALA A 71 1.30 5.69 3.18
N GLY A 72 1.70 4.65 2.44
CA GLY A 72 1.19 3.30 2.60
C GLY A 72 1.45 2.72 3.98
N MET A 73 2.62 2.95 4.55
CA MET A 73 2.97 2.55 5.92
C MET A 73 2.06 3.24 6.96
N LEU A 74 1.87 4.56 6.84
CA LEU A 74 1.01 5.32 7.74
C LEU A 74 -0.47 4.94 7.61
N ILE A 75 -0.96 4.71 6.38
CA ILE A 75 -2.32 4.20 6.14
C ILE A 75 -2.47 2.82 6.79
N ALA A 76 -1.55 1.90 6.54
CA ALA A 76 -1.59 0.55 7.11
C ALA A 76 -1.54 0.57 8.65
N HIS A 77 -0.74 1.47 9.24
CA HIS A 77 -0.68 1.69 10.68
C HIS A 77 -2.02 2.17 11.22
N SER A 78 -2.63 3.19 10.59
CA SER A 78 -3.89 3.78 11.05
C SER A 78 -5.08 2.82 11.01
N VAL A 79 -5.08 1.87 10.07
CA VAL A 79 -6.15 0.86 9.94
C VAL A 79 -5.79 -0.49 10.59
N GLY A 80 -4.64 -0.60 11.26
CA GLY A 80 -4.21 -1.82 11.94
C GLY A 80 -3.80 -2.98 11.03
N CYS A 81 -3.48 -2.73 9.76
CA CYS A 81 -3.06 -3.77 8.82
C CYS A 81 -1.57 -4.13 9.01
N ARG A 82 -1.27 -5.10 9.88
CA ARG A 82 0.10 -5.52 10.18
C ARG A 82 0.88 -5.98 8.95
N ALA A 83 0.24 -6.72 8.06
CA ALA A 83 0.90 -7.27 6.87
C ALA A 83 1.35 -6.15 5.90
N CYS A 84 0.47 -5.18 5.61
CA CYS A 84 0.81 -4.05 4.76
C CYS A 84 1.83 -3.13 5.43
N PHE A 85 1.72 -2.93 6.74
CA PHE A 85 2.68 -2.17 7.53
C PHE A 85 4.10 -2.78 7.43
N ALA A 86 4.24 -4.07 7.69
CA ALA A 86 5.51 -4.78 7.58
C ALA A 86 6.09 -4.74 6.15
N LEU A 87 5.21 -4.88 5.13
CA LEU A 87 5.61 -4.77 3.73
C LEU A 87 6.22 -3.40 3.42
N CYS A 88 5.55 -2.32 3.82
CA CYS A 88 6.03 -0.96 3.58
C CYS A 88 7.36 -0.70 4.31
N ARG A 89 7.45 -1.07 5.59
CA ARG A 89 8.70 -0.96 6.37
C ARG A 89 9.85 -1.71 5.71
N GLY A 90 9.63 -2.96 5.34
CA GLY A 90 10.67 -3.76 4.67
C GLY A 90 11.08 -3.19 3.31
N THR A 91 10.18 -2.52 2.60
CA THR A 91 10.51 -1.83 1.35
C THR A 91 11.34 -0.57 1.62
N LEU A 92 10.94 0.24 2.59
CA LEU A 92 11.64 1.47 2.97
C LEU A 92 13.04 1.16 3.54
N ALA A 93 13.18 0.12 4.35
CA ALA A 93 14.49 -0.33 4.87
C ALA A 93 15.46 -0.70 3.72
N LYS A 94 14.98 -1.33 2.65
CA LYS A 94 15.81 -1.67 1.49
C LYS A 94 16.32 -0.46 0.71
N VAL A 95 15.63 0.66 0.79
CA VAL A 95 16.06 1.93 0.16
C VAL A 95 16.75 2.87 1.15
N GLY A 96 17.13 2.37 2.33
CA GLY A 96 18.04 3.05 3.25
C GLY A 96 17.39 3.74 4.44
N PHE A 97 16.09 3.57 4.69
CA PHE A 97 15.47 4.07 5.91
C PHE A 97 15.78 3.15 7.09
N ASP A 98 16.32 3.70 8.17
CA ASP A 98 16.53 2.96 9.43
C ASP A 98 15.23 2.84 10.24
N GLU A 99 15.20 1.85 11.16
CA GLU A 99 14.03 1.53 11.98
C GLU A 99 13.61 2.71 12.87
N ALA A 100 14.57 3.45 13.45
CA ALA A 100 14.26 4.58 14.34
C ALA A 100 13.56 5.71 13.56
N THR A 101 14.00 5.97 12.32
CA THR A 101 13.33 6.90 11.41
C THR A 101 11.91 6.47 11.11
N LEU A 102 11.69 5.18 10.77
CA LEU A 102 10.36 4.66 10.47
C LEU A 102 9.43 4.70 11.70
N ASP A 103 9.95 4.44 12.89
CA ASP A 103 9.19 4.57 14.14
C ASP A 103 8.80 6.01 14.42
N SER A 104 9.70 6.97 14.15
CA SER A 104 9.42 8.41 14.32
C SER A 104 8.27 8.87 13.41
N TYR A 105 8.17 8.34 12.18
CA TYR A 105 7.08 8.65 11.26
C TYR A 105 5.72 8.19 11.80
N CYS A 106 5.67 7.03 12.43
CA CYS A 106 4.45 6.52 13.05
C CYS A 106 4.07 7.27 14.32
N ALA A 107 5.07 7.68 15.11
CA ALA A 107 4.84 8.40 16.37
C ALA A 107 4.36 9.85 16.17
N ALA A 108 4.84 10.52 15.12
CA ALA A 108 4.54 11.90 14.84
C ALA A 108 4.35 12.17 13.32
N PRO A 109 3.26 11.66 12.72
CA PRO A 109 3.04 11.79 11.26
C PRO A 109 3.01 13.25 10.77
N ALA A 110 2.62 14.19 11.62
CA ALA A 110 2.61 15.62 11.30
C ALA A 110 4.01 16.26 11.26
N ASN A 111 5.03 15.57 11.76
CA ASN A 111 6.40 16.09 11.87
C ASN A 111 7.39 15.24 11.05
N LEU A 112 6.96 14.73 9.90
CA LEU A 112 7.81 13.96 9.01
C LEU A 112 9.05 14.77 8.60
N PRO A 113 10.28 14.30 8.84
CA PRO A 113 11.52 14.96 8.45
C PRO A 113 11.81 14.75 6.95
N LEU A 114 10.83 15.12 6.12
CA LEU A 114 10.87 15.05 4.66
C LEU A 114 11.00 16.46 4.09
N ALA A 115 11.45 16.57 2.84
CA ALA A 115 11.35 17.81 2.11
C ALA A 115 9.88 18.27 2.08
N GLU A 116 9.64 19.58 2.16
CA GLU A 116 8.29 20.16 2.31
C GLU A 116 7.29 19.61 1.28
N ARG A 117 7.70 19.50 0.01
CA ARG A 117 6.86 18.96 -1.05
C ARG A 117 6.50 17.49 -0.80
N GLU A 118 7.47 16.66 -0.41
CA GLU A 118 7.25 15.25 -0.13
C GLU A 118 6.38 15.06 1.11
N ARG A 119 6.62 15.83 2.17
CA ARG A 119 5.81 15.81 3.38
C ARG A 119 4.35 16.12 3.09
N ARG A 120 4.06 17.22 2.36
CA ARG A 120 2.69 17.60 1.95
C ARG A 120 2.01 16.51 1.13
N MET A 121 2.74 15.88 0.22
CA MET A 121 2.23 14.77 -0.59
C MET A 121 1.84 13.59 0.30
N VAL A 122 2.71 13.17 1.22
CA VAL A 122 2.43 12.07 2.16
C VAL A 122 1.22 12.38 3.03
N GLU A 123 1.19 13.56 3.67
CA GLU A 123 0.10 14.00 4.53
C GLU A 123 -1.24 14.00 3.77
N PHE A 124 -1.27 14.59 2.58
CA PHE A 124 -2.49 14.65 1.77
C PHE A 124 -2.95 13.26 1.32
N THR A 125 -2.03 12.38 0.92
CA THR A 125 -2.34 10.99 0.53
C THR A 125 -2.92 10.20 1.71
N VAL A 126 -2.37 10.37 2.91
CA VAL A 126 -2.91 9.73 4.12
C VAL A 126 -4.31 10.26 4.44
N ARG A 127 -4.54 11.57 4.35
CA ARG A 127 -5.89 12.17 4.53
C ARG A 127 -6.88 11.66 3.50
N LEU A 128 -6.50 11.53 2.23
CA LEU A 128 -7.32 10.92 1.17
C LEU A 128 -7.77 9.51 1.53
N ALA A 129 -6.90 8.72 2.13
CA ALA A 129 -7.22 7.35 2.52
C ALA A 129 -8.06 7.27 3.82
N CYS A 130 -7.72 8.05 4.84
CA CYS A 130 -8.25 7.90 6.19
C CYS A 130 -9.39 8.87 6.52
N GLU A 131 -9.44 10.04 5.87
CA GLU A 131 -10.38 11.13 6.17
C GLU A 131 -11.28 11.49 4.98
N ARG A 132 -11.61 10.54 4.13
CA ARG A 132 -12.30 10.75 2.84
C ARG A 132 -13.52 11.68 2.90
N GLY A 133 -14.35 11.53 3.93
CA GLY A 133 -15.57 12.34 4.10
C GLY A 133 -15.33 13.75 4.64
N GLN A 134 -14.10 14.10 4.97
CA GLN A 134 -13.75 15.41 5.57
C GLN A 134 -13.03 16.34 4.58
N LEU A 135 -12.57 15.80 3.44
CA LEU A 135 -11.89 16.58 2.43
C LEU A 135 -12.83 17.55 1.72
N LYS A 136 -12.36 18.78 1.55
CA LYS A 136 -13.11 19.88 0.91
C LYS A 136 -12.41 20.32 -0.37
N PRO A 137 -13.11 20.99 -1.29
CA PRO A 137 -12.47 21.58 -2.48
C PRO A 137 -11.34 22.56 -2.16
N SER A 138 -11.34 23.17 -0.96
CA SER A 138 -10.25 24.02 -0.48
C SER A 138 -8.95 23.26 -0.28
N ASP A 139 -8.99 22.00 0.19
CA ASP A 139 -7.80 21.19 0.43
C ASP A 139 -7.05 20.91 -0.89
N TYR A 140 -7.80 20.65 -1.96
CA TYR A 140 -7.22 20.47 -3.31
C TYR A 140 -6.62 21.75 -3.85
N ARG A 141 -7.29 22.91 -3.66
CA ARG A 141 -6.75 24.23 -4.07
C ARG A 141 -5.49 24.60 -3.29
N GLU A 142 -5.40 24.20 -2.03
CA GLU A 142 -4.19 24.40 -1.22
C GLU A 142 -3.02 23.61 -1.81
N MET A 143 -3.25 22.37 -2.22
CA MET A 143 -2.24 21.55 -2.87
C MET A 143 -1.82 22.13 -4.23
N GLU A 144 -2.75 22.61 -5.06
CA GLU A 144 -2.44 23.33 -6.29
C GLU A 144 -1.60 24.59 -6.01
N GLY A 145 -1.96 25.36 -4.98
CA GLY A 145 -1.20 26.53 -4.53
C GLY A 145 0.21 26.19 -4.02
N ALA A 146 0.41 24.97 -3.52
CA ALA A 146 1.72 24.42 -3.15
C ALA A 146 2.51 23.85 -4.34
N GLY A 147 2.01 24.00 -5.57
CA GLY A 147 2.68 23.64 -6.81
C GLY A 147 2.48 22.19 -7.24
N PHE A 148 1.43 21.51 -6.76
CA PHE A 148 1.04 20.20 -7.29
C PHE A 148 0.11 20.38 -8.48
N SER A 149 0.36 19.63 -9.56
CA SER A 149 -0.52 19.60 -10.71
C SER A 149 -1.75 18.73 -10.44
N LYS A 150 -2.76 18.82 -11.32
CA LYS A 150 -3.92 17.92 -11.24
C LYS A 150 -3.55 16.46 -11.44
N GLU A 151 -2.54 16.20 -12.26
CA GLU A 151 -1.98 14.87 -12.47
C GLU A 151 -1.32 14.34 -11.18
N ASP A 152 -0.57 15.21 -10.44
CA ASP A 152 -0.03 14.84 -9.13
C ASP A 152 -1.15 14.49 -8.14
N LEU A 153 -2.23 15.28 -8.13
CA LEU A 153 -3.39 15.00 -7.25
C LEU A 153 -4.09 13.69 -7.61
N LEU A 154 -4.25 13.38 -8.89
CA LEU A 154 -4.82 12.11 -9.35
C LEU A 154 -3.92 10.93 -8.96
N GLU A 155 -2.60 11.09 -9.04
CA GLU A 155 -1.66 10.05 -8.60
C GLU A 155 -1.75 9.81 -7.09
N MET A 156 -1.84 10.86 -6.27
CA MET A 156 -2.07 10.73 -4.82
C MET A 156 -3.38 10.00 -4.51
N ILE A 157 -4.46 10.31 -5.25
CA ILE A 157 -5.74 9.61 -5.13
C ILE A 157 -5.57 8.13 -5.49
N GLY A 158 -4.84 7.81 -6.57
CA GLY A 158 -4.53 6.44 -6.97
C GLY A 158 -3.75 5.67 -5.90
N VAL A 159 -2.72 6.28 -5.33
CA VAL A 159 -1.93 5.70 -4.22
C VAL A 159 -2.81 5.44 -2.99
N ALA A 160 -3.63 6.41 -2.59
CA ALA A 160 -4.54 6.26 -1.47
C ALA A 160 -5.57 5.14 -1.70
N ALA A 161 -6.15 5.09 -2.89
CA ALA A 161 -7.11 4.05 -3.28
C ALA A 161 -6.46 2.65 -3.29
N PHE A 162 -5.25 2.53 -3.84
CA PHE A 162 -4.50 1.28 -3.82
C PHE A 162 -4.24 0.78 -2.40
N TRP A 163 -3.74 1.63 -1.51
CA TRP A 163 -3.47 1.21 -0.13
C TRP A 163 -4.73 0.87 0.64
N ASN A 164 -5.85 1.56 0.40
CA ASN A 164 -7.15 1.18 0.96
C ASN A 164 -7.60 -0.20 0.47
N LEU A 165 -7.47 -0.47 -0.83
CA LEU A 165 -7.77 -1.79 -1.39
C LEU A 165 -6.88 -2.88 -0.78
N ALA A 166 -5.56 -2.64 -0.76
CA ALA A 166 -4.59 -3.61 -0.27
C ALA A 166 -4.77 -3.92 1.22
N THR A 167 -4.96 -2.89 2.07
CA THR A 167 -5.17 -3.08 3.50
C THR A 167 -6.49 -3.77 3.80
N THR A 168 -7.57 -3.43 3.09
CA THR A 168 -8.87 -4.09 3.23
C THR A 168 -8.77 -5.58 2.92
N ILE A 169 -8.14 -5.93 1.78
CA ILE A 169 -7.98 -7.34 1.38
C ILE A 169 -7.11 -8.08 2.39
N ALA A 170 -5.93 -7.54 2.73
CA ALA A 170 -5.00 -8.21 3.64
C ALA A 170 -5.63 -8.45 5.02
N THR A 171 -6.37 -7.48 5.55
CA THR A 171 -7.07 -7.61 6.82
C THR A 171 -8.23 -8.61 6.72
N ALA A 172 -9.06 -8.51 5.67
CA ALA A 172 -10.23 -9.36 5.49
C ALA A 172 -9.88 -10.85 5.28
N VAL A 173 -8.76 -11.14 4.60
CA VAL A 173 -8.30 -12.54 4.46
C VAL A 173 -7.52 -13.05 5.68
N GLY A 174 -7.35 -12.23 6.71
CA GLY A 174 -6.73 -12.63 7.97
C GLY A 174 -5.20 -12.72 7.94
N VAL A 175 -4.55 -12.10 6.96
CA VAL A 175 -3.09 -12.07 6.89
C VAL A 175 -2.54 -11.14 7.98
N GLY A 176 -1.75 -11.71 8.89
CA GLY A 176 -1.14 -10.96 10.00
C GLY A 176 -2.08 -10.75 11.19
N LEU A 177 -3.23 -11.43 11.25
CA LEU A 177 -3.98 -11.55 12.50
C LEU A 177 -3.15 -12.41 13.47
N ALA A 178 -2.98 -11.95 14.71
CA ALA A 178 -2.41 -12.76 15.76
C ALA A 178 -3.34 -13.96 16.02
N GLU A 179 -2.79 -15.14 16.22
CA GLU A 179 -3.54 -16.22 16.88
C GLU A 179 -3.91 -15.72 18.27
N GLU A 180 -5.20 -15.71 18.61
CA GLU A 180 -5.69 -15.49 19.96
C GLU A 180 -5.26 -16.64 20.87
#